data_cfa649512bf0c9e47764cfc869d98a45
#
_entry.id   cfa649512bf0c9e47764cfc869d98a45
#
_cell.length_a   1.000
_cell.length_b   1.000
_cell.length_c   1.000
_cell.angle_alpha   90.00
_cell.angle_beta   90.00
_cell.angle_gamma   90.00
#
_symmetry.space_group_name_H-M   'P 1'
#
loop_
_entity.id
_entity.type
_entity.pdbx_description
1 polymer ?
#
loop_
_entity_poly.entity_id
_entity_poly.type
_entity_poly.pdbx_seq_one_letter_code
_entity_poly.pdbx_strand_id
1 'polypeptide(L)'
;NVTTSWAMIHHLDNSESAGPKSITAREEWRRRKKRPATINENHARELLELHTVSPKAGYTQEDVIQLAEVMTGWQQKWSKTGLETGNVWFNLDYHQPGKKNVLGKEYKKGKKALASVIRDLANHPNCRDFVATRLCRFLITDEPTEKMKKPIIEAFKKSDGHLPEIHKAAIKV
;
A
#
# COMPACT_ATOMS: atom_id res chain seq x y z
N ASN A 1 -9.61 4.18 5.02
CA ASN A 1 -8.41 3.39 4.73
C ASN A 1 -7.18 4.29 4.82
N VAL A 2 -6.21 3.95 5.68
CA VAL A 2 -4.99 4.75 5.89
C VAL A 2 -4.21 4.93 4.59
N THR A 3 -4.04 3.87 3.80
CA THR A 3 -3.29 3.88 2.53
C THR A 3 -3.82 4.93 1.53
N THR A 4 -5.12 5.16 1.50
CA THR A 4 -5.74 6.18 0.64
C THR A 4 -6.13 7.43 1.41
N SER A 5 -5.55 7.67 2.58
CA SER A 5 -5.73 8.94 3.28
C SER A 5 -5.00 10.06 2.53
N TRP A 6 -5.50 11.28 2.67
CA TRP A 6 -4.89 12.46 2.08
C TRP A 6 -3.40 12.59 2.49
N ALA A 7 -3.11 12.37 3.77
CA ALA A 7 -1.76 12.47 4.31
C ALA A 7 -0.79 11.49 3.63
N MET A 8 -1.18 10.23 3.44
CA MET A 8 -0.32 9.21 2.80
C MET A 8 -0.14 9.47 1.31
N ILE A 9 -1.21 9.84 0.60
CA ILE A 9 -1.14 10.18 -0.83
C ILE A 9 -0.25 11.42 -1.05
N HIS A 10 -0.28 12.38 -0.14
CA HIS A 10 0.56 13.58 -0.21
C HIS A 10 2.01 13.29 0.17
N HIS A 11 2.23 12.71 1.34
CA HIS A 11 3.57 12.50 1.89
C HIS A 11 4.45 11.59 1.03
N LEU A 12 3.84 10.62 0.36
CA LEU A 12 4.53 9.66 -0.49
C LEU A 12 4.40 9.95 -2.00
N ASP A 13 3.98 11.16 -2.36
CA ASP A 13 3.90 11.70 -3.73
C ASP A 13 3.09 10.83 -4.71
N ASN A 14 2.16 10.04 -4.20
CA ASN A 14 1.36 9.17 -5.06
C ASN A 14 0.46 9.95 -6.02
N SER A 15 0.09 11.19 -5.66
CA SER A 15 -0.70 12.07 -6.54
C SER A 15 0.01 12.45 -7.83
N GLU A 16 1.34 12.38 -7.86
CA GLU A 16 2.16 12.64 -9.05
C GLU A 16 2.35 11.40 -9.92
N SER A 17 1.93 10.23 -9.40
CA SER A 17 2.07 8.95 -10.09
C SER A 17 1.02 8.76 -11.16
N ALA A 18 1.46 8.53 -12.39
CA ALA A 18 0.57 8.17 -13.49
C ALA A 18 1.09 6.94 -14.24
N GLY A 19 0.17 6.08 -14.65
CA GLY A 19 0.54 4.90 -15.42
C GLY A 19 1.13 5.26 -16.79
N PRO A 20 2.25 4.67 -17.19
CA PRO A 20 2.89 4.95 -18.49
C PRO A 20 1.99 4.73 -19.72
N LYS A 21 1.00 3.85 -19.58
CA LYS A 21 0.01 3.54 -20.60
C LYS A 21 -1.37 4.15 -20.32
N SER A 22 -1.47 5.05 -19.34
CA SER A 22 -2.69 5.78 -19.01
C SER A 22 -3.14 6.73 -20.12
N ILE A 23 -4.37 7.20 -20.05
CA ILE A 23 -4.91 8.19 -21.02
C ILE A 23 -4.09 9.47 -20.95
N THR A 24 -3.85 9.98 -19.73
CA THR A 24 -3.05 11.19 -19.49
C THR A 24 -1.64 11.08 -20.10
N ALA A 25 -0.93 9.98 -19.85
CA ALA A 25 0.42 9.79 -20.40
C ALA A 25 0.44 9.80 -21.95
N ARG A 26 -0.58 9.20 -22.58
CA ARG A 26 -0.71 9.19 -24.05
C ARG A 26 -1.02 10.57 -24.60
N GLU A 27 -1.86 11.35 -23.92
CA GLU A 27 -2.20 12.72 -24.33
C GLU A 27 -1.02 13.68 -24.16
N GLU A 28 -0.28 13.58 -23.09
CA GLU A 28 0.94 14.36 -22.89
C GLU A 28 1.98 14.07 -23.98
N TRP A 29 2.17 12.82 -24.32
CA TRP A 29 3.05 12.44 -25.43
C TRP A 29 2.59 13.05 -26.77
N ARG A 30 1.28 13.00 -27.06
CA ARG A 30 0.73 13.57 -28.29
C ARG A 30 0.87 15.09 -28.38
N ARG A 31 0.61 15.79 -27.27
CA ARG A 31 0.58 17.26 -27.20
C ARG A 31 1.97 17.88 -27.08
N ARG A 32 2.82 17.32 -26.24
CA ARG A 32 4.07 17.96 -25.81
C ARG A 32 5.31 17.23 -26.27
N LYS A 33 5.21 16.04 -26.82
CA LYS A 33 6.33 15.11 -27.12
C LYS A 33 7.33 14.98 -25.96
N LYS A 34 6.86 15.20 -24.73
CA LYS A 34 7.61 15.00 -23.49
C LYS A 34 7.51 13.55 -23.06
N ARG A 35 8.44 13.11 -22.23
CA ARG A 35 8.33 11.79 -21.59
C ARG A 35 6.97 11.70 -20.89
N PRO A 36 6.24 10.59 -21.04
CA PRO A 36 4.98 10.38 -20.34
C PRO A 36 5.22 10.45 -18.83
N ALA A 37 4.19 10.83 -18.09
CA ALA A 37 4.19 10.78 -16.65
C ALA A 37 4.71 9.42 -16.17
N THR A 38 5.55 9.44 -15.15
CA THR A 38 6.20 8.24 -14.61
C THR A 38 5.48 7.73 -13.39
N ILE A 39 5.63 6.45 -13.12
CA ILE A 39 5.18 5.85 -11.86
C ILE A 39 6.09 6.35 -10.74
N ASN A 40 5.48 6.80 -9.64
CA ASN A 40 6.17 6.99 -8.37
C ASN A 40 6.00 5.72 -7.53
N GLU A 41 7.11 5.12 -7.13
CA GLU A 41 7.14 3.85 -6.41
C GLU A 41 7.12 4.01 -4.89
N ASN A 42 7.35 5.23 -4.37
CA ASN A 42 7.56 5.46 -2.94
C ASN A 42 6.43 4.84 -2.10
N HIS A 43 5.20 5.18 -2.40
CA HIS A 43 4.06 4.70 -1.63
C HIS A 43 3.88 3.18 -1.69
N ALA A 44 4.14 2.57 -2.84
CA ALA A 44 4.07 1.12 -3.00
C ALA A 44 5.18 0.43 -2.21
N ARG A 45 6.39 0.97 -2.24
CA ARG A 45 7.53 0.47 -1.49
C ARG A 45 7.27 0.53 0.01
N GLU A 46 6.85 1.67 0.52
CA GLU A 46 6.52 1.84 1.94
C GLU A 46 5.37 0.92 2.38
N LEU A 47 4.38 0.70 1.53
CA LEU A 47 3.29 -0.21 1.82
C LEU A 47 3.77 -1.65 2.00
N LEU A 48 4.68 -2.13 1.16
CA LEU A 48 5.26 -3.47 1.27
C LEU A 48 6.26 -3.56 2.43
N GLU A 49 7.19 -2.61 2.51
CA GLU A 49 8.36 -2.69 3.38
C GLU A 49 8.05 -2.38 4.83
N LEU A 50 7.37 -1.26 5.10
CA LEU A 50 7.17 -0.73 6.45
C LEU A 50 5.78 -0.95 7.01
N HIS A 51 4.78 -1.12 6.15
CA HIS A 51 3.39 -1.16 6.62
C HIS A 51 2.73 -2.52 6.56
N THR A 52 3.29 -3.48 5.79
CA THR A 52 2.68 -4.81 5.66
C THR A 52 3.69 -5.96 5.77
N VAL A 53 4.16 -6.49 4.65
CA VAL A 53 4.82 -7.79 4.61
C VAL A 53 6.31 -7.78 4.97
N SER A 54 6.95 -6.62 4.97
CA SER A 54 8.39 -6.42 5.15
C SER A 54 9.25 -7.11 4.07
N PRO A 55 10.56 -6.78 3.96
CA PRO A 55 11.48 -7.43 3.02
C PRO A 55 11.58 -8.95 3.17
N LYS A 56 11.25 -9.50 4.36
CA LYS A 56 11.23 -10.95 4.61
C LYS A 56 10.24 -11.71 3.73
N ALA A 57 9.26 -11.03 3.14
CA ALA A 57 8.31 -11.65 2.21
C ALA A 57 8.94 -12.02 0.86
N GLY A 58 10.14 -11.52 0.56
CA GLY A 58 10.85 -11.82 -0.67
C GLY A 58 10.22 -11.18 -1.92
N TYR A 59 9.48 -10.06 -1.75
CA TYR A 59 8.97 -9.31 -2.90
C TYR A 59 10.13 -8.74 -3.74
N THR A 60 9.89 -8.66 -5.03
CA THR A 60 10.85 -8.16 -6.01
C THR A 60 10.62 -6.68 -6.33
N GLN A 61 11.57 -6.06 -7.05
CA GLN A 61 11.37 -4.72 -7.60
C GLN A 61 10.17 -4.67 -8.55
N GLU A 62 9.90 -5.75 -9.28
CA GLU A 62 8.72 -5.85 -10.16
C GLU A 62 7.42 -5.82 -9.34
N ASP A 63 7.36 -6.48 -8.17
CA ASP A 63 6.20 -6.40 -7.28
C ASP A 63 5.93 -4.97 -6.80
N VAL A 64 6.99 -4.20 -6.51
CA VAL A 64 6.88 -2.78 -6.16
C VAL A 64 6.30 -1.98 -7.32
N ILE A 65 6.82 -2.16 -8.54
CA ILE A 65 6.33 -1.48 -9.74
C ILE A 65 4.86 -1.85 -10.00
N GLN A 66 4.52 -3.12 -9.95
CA GLN A 66 3.16 -3.60 -10.17
C GLN A 66 2.17 -3.06 -9.12
N LEU A 67 2.60 -2.97 -7.85
CA LEU A 67 1.80 -2.34 -6.81
C LEU A 67 1.67 -0.83 -7.03
N ALA A 68 2.74 -0.15 -7.42
CA ALA A 68 2.67 1.27 -7.78
C ALA A 68 1.71 1.51 -8.96
N GLU A 69 1.69 0.61 -9.96
CA GLU A 69 0.70 0.64 -11.05
C GLU A 69 -0.74 0.46 -10.54
N VAL A 70 -0.97 -0.41 -9.54
CA VAL A 70 -2.28 -0.53 -8.88
C VAL A 70 -2.69 0.78 -8.22
N MET A 71 -1.73 1.51 -7.67
CA MET A 71 -1.97 2.75 -6.92
C MET A 71 -2.11 3.98 -7.81
N THR A 72 -1.70 3.92 -9.08
CA THR A 72 -1.92 5.04 -10.03
C THR A 72 -3.39 5.42 -10.11
N GLY A 73 -3.66 6.71 -10.25
CA GLY A 73 -5.02 7.24 -10.29
C GLY A 73 -5.58 7.67 -8.93
N TRP A 74 -5.01 7.24 -7.82
CA TRP A 74 -5.33 7.79 -6.52
C TRP A 74 -4.62 9.12 -6.33
N GLN A 75 -5.39 10.21 -6.29
CA GLN A 75 -4.89 11.57 -6.31
C GLN A 75 -5.55 12.43 -5.25
N GLN A 76 -4.84 13.49 -4.86
CA GLN A 76 -5.40 14.59 -4.11
C GLN A 76 -6.35 15.39 -4.99
N LYS A 77 -7.38 15.95 -4.39
CA LYS A 77 -8.29 16.85 -5.10
C LYS A 77 -7.77 18.28 -4.98
N TRP A 78 -7.64 18.93 -6.13
CA TRP A 78 -7.28 20.35 -6.23
C TRP A 78 -8.52 21.19 -6.49
N SER A 79 -8.63 22.31 -5.80
CA SER A 79 -9.61 23.33 -6.09
C SER A 79 -8.98 24.56 -6.74
N LYS A 80 -9.80 25.52 -7.17
CA LYS A 80 -9.30 26.78 -7.71
C LYS A 80 -8.54 27.63 -6.68
N THR A 81 -8.80 27.41 -5.41
CA THR A 81 -8.16 28.11 -4.28
C THR A 81 -6.92 27.38 -3.74
N GLY A 82 -6.56 26.25 -4.32
CA GLY A 82 -5.41 25.44 -3.93
C GLY A 82 -5.77 24.00 -3.59
N LEU A 83 -4.94 23.35 -2.79
CA LEU A 83 -5.10 21.97 -2.38
C LEU A 83 -6.27 21.83 -1.40
N GLU A 84 -7.26 21.01 -1.74
CA GLU A 84 -8.34 20.64 -0.83
C GLU A 84 -7.86 19.55 0.14
N THR A 85 -7.48 19.94 1.35
CA THR A 85 -7.05 19.02 2.39
C THR A 85 -8.13 18.01 2.76
N GLY A 86 -7.72 16.75 2.91
CA GLY A 86 -8.62 15.66 3.29
C GLY A 86 -9.37 15.00 2.13
N ASN A 87 -9.36 15.60 0.94
CA ASN A 87 -10.05 15.04 -0.23
C ASN A 87 -9.12 14.22 -1.11
N VAL A 88 -9.47 12.95 -1.29
CA VAL A 88 -8.80 12.01 -2.21
C VAL A 88 -9.84 11.40 -3.14
N TRP A 89 -9.49 11.28 -4.40
CA TRP A 89 -10.34 10.67 -5.41
C TRP A 89 -9.58 9.73 -6.32
N PHE A 90 -10.28 8.91 -7.07
CA PHE A 90 -9.69 8.01 -8.04
C PHE A 90 -9.94 8.54 -9.45
N ASN A 91 -8.86 8.89 -10.14
CA ASN A 91 -8.87 9.36 -11.52
C ASN A 91 -8.46 8.24 -12.48
N LEU A 92 -9.42 7.75 -13.26
CA LEU A 92 -9.20 6.66 -14.19
C LEU A 92 -8.23 7.02 -15.34
N ASP A 93 -8.15 8.29 -15.70
CA ASP A 93 -7.29 8.76 -16.79
C ASP A 93 -5.79 8.67 -16.44
N TYR A 94 -5.46 8.69 -15.16
CA TYR A 94 -4.10 8.48 -14.64
C TYR A 94 -3.80 7.01 -14.32
N HIS A 95 -4.84 6.17 -14.25
CA HIS A 95 -4.67 4.79 -13.84
C HIS A 95 -4.04 3.94 -14.96
N GLN A 96 -3.04 3.15 -14.59
CA GLN A 96 -2.40 2.18 -15.48
C GLN A 96 -3.42 1.12 -15.92
N PRO A 97 -3.66 0.94 -17.22
CA PRO A 97 -4.56 -0.09 -17.72
C PRO A 97 -3.97 -1.50 -17.55
N GLY A 98 -4.84 -2.50 -17.66
CA GLY A 98 -4.44 -3.91 -17.62
C GLY A 98 -4.44 -4.51 -16.22
N LYS A 99 -4.16 -5.81 -16.16
CA LYS A 99 -4.00 -6.57 -14.93
C LYS A 99 -2.61 -6.31 -14.34
N LYS A 100 -2.46 -6.48 -13.04
CA LYS A 100 -1.19 -6.37 -12.30
C LYS A 100 -0.97 -7.62 -11.49
N ASN A 101 0.28 -8.01 -11.33
CA ASN A 101 0.66 -9.12 -10.49
C ASN A 101 1.47 -8.59 -9.30
N VAL A 102 1.03 -8.88 -8.07
CA VAL A 102 1.74 -8.51 -6.84
C VAL A 102 1.88 -9.76 -6.00
N LEU A 103 3.10 -10.11 -5.65
CA LEU A 103 3.44 -11.31 -4.88
C LEU A 103 2.78 -12.59 -5.47
N GLY A 104 2.87 -12.74 -6.79
CA GLY A 104 2.36 -13.91 -7.51
C GLY A 104 0.84 -13.95 -7.69
N LYS A 105 0.09 -12.93 -7.22
CA LYS A 105 -1.36 -12.85 -7.36
C LYS A 105 -1.79 -11.78 -8.37
N GLU A 106 -2.70 -12.15 -9.26
CA GLU A 106 -3.24 -11.25 -10.29
C GLU A 106 -4.40 -10.41 -9.75
N TYR A 107 -4.38 -9.11 -10.06
CA TYR A 107 -5.43 -8.14 -9.74
C TYR A 107 -5.95 -7.46 -10.99
N LYS A 108 -7.27 -7.29 -11.08
CA LYS A 108 -7.92 -6.56 -12.17
C LYS A 108 -7.65 -5.06 -12.05
N LYS A 109 -7.71 -4.35 -13.18
CA LYS A 109 -7.60 -2.87 -13.18
C LYS A 109 -8.72 -2.20 -12.39
N GLY A 110 -8.48 -0.97 -11.95
CA GLY A 110 -9.50 -0.05 -11.44
C GLY A 110 -9.48 0.14 -9.92
N LYS A 111 -10.36 1.01 -9.46
CA LYS A 111 -10.44 1.49 -8.07
C LYS A 111 -10.44 0.39 -7.01
N LYS A 112 -11.09 -0.74 -7.28
CA LYS A 112 -11.23 -1.86 -6.31
C LYS A 112 -9.95 -2.68 -6.16
N ALA A 113 -9.01 -2.62 -7.09
CA ALA A 113 -7.77 -3.41 -7.06
C ALA A 113 -6.98 -3.16 -5.80
N LEU A 114 -6.75 -1.90 -5.44
CA LEU A 114 -5.97 -1.54 -4.26
C LEU A 114 -6.55 -2.12 -2.97
N ALA A 115 -7.87 -2.07 -2.78
CA ALA A 115 -8.51 -2.65 -1.61
C ALA A 115 -8.32 -4.17 -1.53
N SER A 116 -8.31 -4.85 -2.69
CA SER A 116 -8.05 -6.30 -2.76
C SER A 116 -6.60 -6.62 -2.41
N VAL A 117 -5.64 -5.88 -2.98
CA VAL A 117 -4.21 -6.02 -2.65
C VAL A 117 -3.98 -5.81 -1.15
N ILE A 118 -4.49 -4.71 -0.58
CA ILE A 118 -4.32 -4.41 0.86
C ILE A 118 -4.86 -5.55 1.73
N ARG A 119 -6.01 -6.11 1.39
CA ARG A 119 -6.57 -7.26 2.13
C ARG A 119 -5.66 -8.48 2.06
N ASP A 120 -5.13 -8.78 0.89
CA ASP A 120 -4.23 -9.92 0.72
C ASP A 120 -2.90 -9.71 1.46
N LEU A 121 -2.33 -8.50 1.39
CA LEU A 121 -1.12 -8.13 2.14
C LEU A 121 -1.35 -8.21 3.66
N ALA A 122 -2.47 -7.70 4.16
CA ALA A 122 -2.82 -7.78 5.58
C ALA A 122 -2.98 -9.23 6.06
N ASN A 123 -3.47 -10.11 5.20
CA ASN A 123 -3.62 -11.53 5.51
C ASN A 123 -2.37 -12.38 5.23
N HIS A 124 -1.31 -11.78 4.71
CA HIS A 124 -0.08 -12.48 4.43
C HIS A 124 0.62 -12.92 5.72
N PRO A 125 1.17 -14.15 5.80
CA PRO A 125 1.86 -14.64 7.00
C PRO A 125 2.96 -13.69 7.50
N ASN A 126 3.76 -13.13 6.59
CA ASN A 126 4.84 -12.20 6.93
C ASN A 126 4.30 -10.88 7.52
N CYS A 127 3.12 -10.41 7.10
CA CYS A 127 2.50 -9.23 7.70
C CYS A 127 2.18 -9.46 9.17
N ARG A 128 1.61 -10.62 9.51
CA ARG A 128 1.28 -10.96 10.89
C ARG A 128 2.53 -11.08 11.76
N ASP A 129 3.57 -11.74 11.26
CA ASP A 129 4.84 -11.85 11.97
C ASP A 129 5.50 -10.47 12.15
N PHE A 130 5.50 -9.65 11.10
CA PHE A 130 6.05 -8.30 11.14
C PHE A 130 5.34 -7.40 12.16
N VAL A 131 4.01 -7.38 12.15
CA VAL A 131 3.21 -6.60 13.11
C VAL A 131 3.43 -7.10 14.54
N ALA A 132 3.42 -8.41 14.76
CA ALA A 132 3.69 -8.99 16.09
C ALA A 132 5.09 -8.64 16.57
N THR A 133 6.10 -8.74 15.71
CA THR A 133 7.48 -8.35 16.03
C THR A 133 7.57 -6.88 16.42
N ARG A 134 6.93 -5.99 15.66
CA ARG A 134 6.95 -4.56 15.96
C ARG A 134 6.23 -4.21 17.24
N LEU A 135 5.10 -4.85 17.53
CA LEU A 135 4.40 -4.66 18.81
C LEU A 135 5.23 -5.14 20.00
N CYS A 136 5.86 -6.30 19.89
CA CYS A 136 6.76 -6.78 20.95
C CYS A 136 7.96 -5.84 21.15
N ARG A 137 8.56 -5.36 20.07
CA ARG A 137 9.68 -4.41 20.15
C ARG A 137 9.28 -3.09 20.79
N PHE A 138 8.09 -2.62 20.53
CA PHE A 138 7.62 -1.36 21.08
C PHE A 138 7.23 -1.47 22.57
N LEU A 139 6.64 -2.60 22.99
CA LEU A 139 6.02 -2.74 24.30
C LEU A 139 6.87 -3.54 25.31
N ILE A 140 7.75 -4.43 24.85
CA ILE A 140 8.33 -5.46 25.72
C ILE A 140 9.86 -5.51 25.64
N THR A 141 10.45 -5.76 24.44
CA THR A 141 11.89 -6.00 24.28
C THR A 141 12.32 -5.80 22.82
N ASP A 142 13.57 -5.37 22.63
CA ASP A 142 14.17 -5.21 21.30
C ASP A 142 14.32 -6.53 20.53
N GLU A 143 14.46 -7.66 21.24
CA GLU A 143 14.64 -8.99 20.65
C GLU A 143 13.50 -9.94 21.06
N PRO A 144 12.34 -9.85 20.40
CA PRO A 144 11.20 -10.69 20.72
C PRO A 144 11.39 -12.14 20.27
N THR A 145 11.10 -13.07 21.16
CA THR A 145 11.11 -14.49 20.85
C THR A 145 9.85 -14.94 20.13
N GLU A 146 9.90 -16.08 19.46
CA GLU A 146 8.72 -16.67 18.81
C GLU A 146 7.58 -16.93 19.82
N LYS A 147 7.93 -17.30 21.07
CA LYS A 147 6.95 -17.51 22.15
C LYS A 147 6.15 -16.24 22.44
N MET A 148 6.79 -15.07 22.41
CA MET A 148 6.14 -13.78 22.64
C MET A 148 5.24 -13.39 21.46
N LYS A 149 5.67 -13.62 20.23
CA LYS A 149 4.92 -13.27 19.03
C LYS A 149 3.69 -14.14 18.78
N LYS A 150 3.77 -15.41 19.16
CA LYS A 150 2.74 -16.43 18.87
C LYS A 150 1.31 -16.00 19.28
N PRO A 151 1.03 -15.57 20.52
CA PRO A 151 -0.32 -15.16 20.92
C PRO A 151 -0.84 -13.95 20.11
N ILE A 152 0.04 -13.04 19.71
CA ILE A 152 -0.31 -11.87 18.90
C ILE A 152 -0.70 -12.31 17.48
N ILE A 153 0.08 -13.21 16.87
CA ILE A 153 -0.19 -13.77 15.53
C ILE A 153 -1.51 -14.55 15.54
N GLU A 154 -1.77 -15.32 16.58
CA GLU A 154 -3.02 -16.07 16.73
C GLU A 154 -4.24 -15.15 16.89
N ALA A 155 -4.11 -14.09 17.71
CA ALA A 155 -5.14 -13.06 17.82
C ALA A 155 -5.41 -12.37 16.48
N PHE A 156 -4.37 -12.05 15.73
CA PHE A 156 -4.48 -11.47 14.38
C PHE A 156 -5.28 -12.39 13.45
N LYS A 157 -4.93 -13.68 13.39
CA LYS A 157 -5.63 -14.67 12.56
C LYS A 157 -7.09 -14.82 12.97
N LYS A 158 -7.34 -14.99 14.27
CA LYS A 158 -8.68 -15.26 14.81
C LYS A 158 -9.63 -14.09 14.64
N SER A 159 -9.12 -12.86 14.71
CA SER A 159 -9.91 -11.64 14.64
C SER A 159 -9.94 -10.98 13.24
N ASP A 160 -9.36 -11.64 12.23
CA ASP A 160 -9.19 -11.08 10.86
C ASP A 160 -8.54 -9.67 10.88
N GLY A 161 -7.51 -9.50 11.72
CA GLY A 161 -6.76 -8.25 11.82
C GLY A 161 -7.43 -7.17 12.68
N HIS A 162 -8.38 -7.50 13.54
CA HIS A 162 -9.02 -6.53 14.42
C HIS A 162 -8.05 -6.00 15.47
N LEU A 163 -7.61 -4.75 15.28
CA LEU A 163 -6.52 -4.14 16.09
C LEU A 163 -6.73 -4.20 17.60
N PRO A 164 -7.92 -3.93 18.17
CA PRO A 164 -8.14 -4.06 19.62
C PRO A 164 -7.82 -5.44 20.18
N GLU A 165 -8.14 -6.51 19.46
CA GLU A 165 -7.83 -7.88 19.90
C GLU A 165 -6.34 -8.19 19.79
N ILE A 166 -5.68 -7.67 18.78
CA ILE A 166 -4.23 -7.80 18.59
C ILE A 166 -3.49 -7.06 19.72
N HIS A 167 -3.90 -5.83 20.05
CA HIS A 167 -3.31 -5.06 21.14
C HIS A 167 -3.55 -5.71 22.51
N LYS A 168 -4.75 -6.23 22.77
CA LYS A 168 -5.03 -6.99 24.00
C LYS A 168 -4.12 -8.21 24.15
N ALA A 169 -3.84 -8.91 23.04
CA ALA A 169 -2.92 -10.04 23.06
C ALA A 169 -1.48 -9.60 23.34
N ALA A 170 -1.04 -8.47 22.75
CA ALA A 170 0.30 -7.94 22.98
C ALA A 170 0.55 -7.48 24.43
N ILE A 171 -0.48 -6.92 25.10
CA ILE A 171 -0.38 -6.48 26.51
C ILE A 171 -0.31 -7.67 27.48
N LYS A 172 -0.76 -8.85 27.06
CA LYS A 172 -0.77 -10.07 27.89
C LYS A 172 0.49 -10.93 27.77
N VAL A 173 1.40 -10.58 26.88
CA VAL A 173 2.70 -11.25 26.67
C VAL A 173 3.67 -10.88 27.78
#